data_9a7123d97da0dc1950d330539f628116
#
_entry.id   9a7123d97da0dc1950d330539f628116
#
_cell.length_a   1.000
_cell.length_b   1.000
_cell.length_c   1.000
_cell.angle_alpha   90.00
_cell.angle_beta   90.00
_cell.angle_gamma   90.00
#
_symmetry.space_group_name_H-M   'P 1'
#
loop_
_entity.id
_entity.type
_entity.pdbx_description
1 polymer ?
#
loop_
_entity_poly.entity_id
_entity_poly.type
_entity_poly.pdbx_seq_one_letter_code
_entity_poly.pdbx_strand_id
1 'polypeptide(L)'
;MPKVSGLRVVRSPIDGYGVVATRPFAEGEVISEVDGIAWREGDGVDDRYSLWIEDGLYFDMVDQTRFINHSCDPNAWVDAGITDDGQTWATVIALRAIAVGEELSYDYAFPANLAEPCRCGSANCRGLIIDEGALAAGGSGT
;
A
#
# COMPACT_ATOMS: atom_id res chain seq x y z
N MET A 1 6.43 -8.93 -18.10
CA MET A 1 6.53 -7.96 -17.01
C MET A 1 7.90 -8.04 -16.37
N PRO A 2 8.61 -6.92 -16.22
CA PRO A 2 9.90 -6.95 -15.55
C PRO A 2 9.72 -7.36 -14.09
N LYS A 3 10.63 -8.18 -13.63
CA LYS A 3 10.65 -8.64 -12.26
C LYS A 3 11.12 -7.49 -11.36
N VAL A 4 10.40 -7.24 -10.28
CA VAL A 4 10.79 -6.20 -9.33
C VAL A 4 12.06 -6.63 -8.61
N SER A 5 13.14 -5.85 -8.79
CA SER A 5 14.45 -6.14 -8.19
C SER A 5 14.44 -5.85 -6.69
N GLY A 6 15.03 -6.73 -5.91
CA GLY A 6 15.16 -6.54 -4.46
C GLY A 6 13.95 -6.97 -3.64
N LEU A 7 12.93 -7.54 -4.28
CA LEU A 7 11.70 -8.00 -3.60
C LEU A 7 11.37 -9.44 -3.95
N ARG A 8 10.73 -10.13 -3.03
CA ARG A 8 10.24 -11.49 -3.24
C ARG A 8 8.90 -11.69 -2.56
N VAL A 9 7.97 -12.32 -3.26
CA VAL A 9 6.66 -12.70 -2.69
C VAL A 9 6.83 -13.99 -1.89
N VAL A 10 6.30 -13.99 -0.68
CA VAL A 10 6.37 -15.14 0.25
C VAL A 10 5.04 -15.31 0.95
N ARG A 11 4.84 -16.42 1.66
CA ARG A 11 3.73 -16.54 2.59
C ARG A 11 3.97 -15.62 3.78
N SER A 12 2.92 -14.89 4.17
CA SER A 12 3.00 -13.87 5.21
C SER A 12 2.26 -14.30 6.48
N PRO A 13 2.84 -14.05 7.67
CA PRO A 13 2.10 -14.22 8.93
C PRO A 13 1.03 -13.15 9.13
N ILE A 14 1.07 -12.03 8.38
CA ILE A 14 0.06 -10.98 8.47
C ILE A 14 -1.21 -11.41 7.77
N ASP A 15 -1.11 -11.73 6.49
CA ASP A 15 -2.25 -12.16 5.66
C ASP A 15 -1.73 -12.81 4.39
N GLY A 16 -2.20 -14.02 4.10
CA GLY A 16 -1.96 -14.76 2.86
C GLY A 16 -0.51 -14.71 2.37
N TYR A 17 -0.27 -13.87 1.37
CA TYR A 17 1.05 -13.62 0.80
C TYR A 17 1.53 -12.22 1.20
N GLY A 18 2.84 -12.04 1.20
CA GLY A 18 3.45 -10.74 1.45
C GLY A 18 4.71 -10.59 0.61
N VAL A 19 5.38 -9.47 0.77
CA VAL A 19 6.61 -9.14 0.04
C VAL A 19 7.73 -8.88 1.03
N VAL A 20 8.85 -9.56 0.85
CA VAL A 20 10.05 -9.35 1.68
C VAL A 20 11.17 -8.74 0.86
N ALA A 21 12.01 -7.97 1.55
CA ALA A 21 13.21 -7.39 0.97
C ALA A 21 14.26 -8.50 0.76
N THR A 22 14.85 -8.56 -0.43
CA THR A 22 15.97 -9.47 -0.71
C THR A 22 17.32 -8.76 -0.64
N ARG A 23 17.32 -7.43 -0.44
CA ARG A 23 18.47 -6.60 -0.14
C ARG A 23 18.07 -5.54 0.88
N PRO A 24 19.01 -4.89 1.57
CA PRO A 24 18.64 -3.79 2.46
C PRO A 24 18.23 -2.54 1.68
N PHE A 25 17.33 -1.75 2.27
CA PHE A 25 16.94 -0.43 1.75
C PHE A 25 17.20 0.61 2.84
N ALA A 26 17.68 1.77 2.44
CA ALA A 26 17.89 2.89 3.35
C ALA A 26 16.60 3.72 3.48
N GLU A 27 16.45 4.45 4.58
CA GLU A 27 15.36 5.40 4.74
C GLU A 27 15.32 6.37 3.57
N GLY A 28 14.15 6.58 3.00
CA GLY A 28 13.93 7.45 1.86
C GLY A 28 14.30 6.87 0.50
N GLU A 29 14.86 5.67 0.49
CA GLU A 29 15.23 5.01 -0.76
C GLU A 29 13.99 4.58 -1.54
N VAL A 30 14.01 4.76 -2.87
CA VAL A 30 12.97 4.22 -3.74
C VAL A 30 13.17 2.70 -3.80
N ILE A 31 12.16 1.98 -3.33
CA ILE A 31 12.18 0.51 -3.34
C ILE A 31 11.82 0.00 -4.73
N SER A 32 10.77 0.54 -5.31
CA SER A 32 10.31 0.11 -6.63
C SER A 32 9.37 1.14 -7.24
N GLU A 33 9.47 1.32 -8.56
CA GLU A 33 8.37 1.89 -9.32
C GLU A 33 7.32 0.80 -9.51
N VAL A 34 6.07 1.17 -9.58
CA VAL A 34 4.94 0.24 -9.61
C VAL A 34 4.30 0.22 -10.99
N ASP A 35 4.19 -0.97 -11.55
CA ASP A 35 3.37 -1.18 -12.75
C ASP A 35 1.92 -1.30 -12.35
N GLY A 36 1.04 -0.60 -13.05
CA GLY A 36 -0.37 -0.63 -12.73
C GLY A 36 -1.25 -0.13 -13.86
N ILE A 37 -2.54 -0.25 -13.63
CA ILE A 37 -3.57 0.16 -14.56
C ILE A 37 -4.48 1.14 -13.85
N ALA A 38 -4.64 2.33 -14.42
CA ALA A 38 -5.59 3.31 -13.90
C ALA A 38 -7.01 2.94 -14.33
N TRP A 39 -7.96 3.18 -13.42
CA TRP A 39 -9.37 3.02 -13.74
C TRP A 39 -10.18 4.12 -13.07
N ARG A 40 -11.33 4.43 -13.67
CA ARG A 40 -12.23 5.44 -13.14
C ARG A 40 -13.46 4.80 -12.54
N GLU A 41 -14.02 5.46 -11.56
CA GLU A 41 -15.31 5.08 -11.00
C GLU A 41 -16.35 4.99 -12.13
N GLY A 42 -17.08 3.86 -12.18
CA GLY A 42 -18.01 3.59 -13.26
C GLY A 42 -17.47 2.72 -14.39
N ASP A 43 -16.17 2.42 -14.40
CA ASP A 43 -15.57 1.56 -15.44
C ASP A 43 -15.92 0.07 -15.26
N GLY A 44 -16.63 -0.28 -14.19
CA GLY A 44 -16.96 -1.68 -13.91
C GLY A 44 -15.86 -2.44 -13.18
N VAL A 45 -14.82 -1.76 -12.74
CA VAL A 45 -13.77 -2.33 -11.91
C VAL A 45 -14.17 -2.16 -10.45
N ASP A 46 -14.00 -3.23 -9.67
CA ASP A 46 -14.28 -3.22 -8.24
C ASP A 46 -13.10 -3.83 -7.51
N ASP A 47 -12.05 -3.05 -7.34
CA ASP A 47 -10.87 -3.45 -6.61
C ASP A 47 -10.61 -2.48 -5.45
N ARG A 48 -11.04 -2.89 -4.25
CA ARG A 48 -10.92 -2.09 -3.04
C ARG A 48 -9.46 -1.85 -2.60
N TYR A 49 -8.51 -2.62 -3.15
CA TYR A 49 -7.10 -2.50 -2.83
C TYR A 49 -6.36 -1.57 -3.79
N SER A 50 -7.05 -1.02 -4.78
CA SER A 50 -6.47 -0.03 -5.68
C SER A 50 -6.09 1.23 -4.92
N LEU A 51 -5.00 1.87 -5.35
CA LEU A 51 -4.58 3.15 -4.80
C LEU A 51 -5.52 4.25 -5.25
N TRP A 52 -5.90 5.12 -4.31
CA TRP A 52 -6.61 6.35 -4.65
C TRP A 52 -5.61 7.36 -5.23
N ILE A 53 -5.92 7.94 -6.37
CA ILE A 53 -5.09 8.99 -7.01
C ILE A 53 -5.75 10.35 -6.81
N GLU A 54 -7.00 10.48 -7.20
CA GLU A 54 -7.85 11.63 -7.00
C GLU A 54 -9.30 11.17 -7.05
N ASP A 55 -10.24 12.05 -6.79
CA ASP A 55 -11.66 11.67 -6.76
C ASP A 55 -12.06 10.97 -8.06
N GLY A 56 -12.53 9.73 -7.91
CA GLY A 56 -12.99 8.90 -9.02
C GLY A 56 -11.89 8.26 -9.86
N LEU A 57 -10.61 8.47 -9.52
CA LEU A 57 -9.48 7.87 -10.25
C LEU A 57 -8.65 7.00 -9.32
N TYR A 58 -8.44 5.76 -9.73
CA TYR A 58 -7.73 4.74 -8.97
C TYR A 58 -6.64 4.10 -9.82
N PHE A 59 -5.67 3.49 -9.14
CA PHE A 59 -4.53 2.82 -9.76
C PHE A 59 -4.41 1.42 -9.19
N ASP A 60 -4.58 0.40 -10.03
CA ASP A 60 -4.49 -1.00 -9.63
C ASP A 60 -3.08 -1.50 -9.89
N MET A 61 -2.39 -1.91 -8.83
CA MET A 61 -1.03 -2.47 -8.93
C MET A 61 -1.10 -3.86 -9.54
N VAL A 62 -0.30 -4.11 -10.58
CA VAL A 62 -0.32 -5.38 -11.31
C VAL A 62 1.00 -6.14 -11.23
N ASP A 63 2.00 -5.62 -10.53
CA ASP A 63 3.27 -6.31 -10.30
C ASP A 63 3.32 -6.94 -8.90
N GLN A 64 4.50 -7.35 -8.45
CA GLN A 64 4.68 -7.99 -7.14
C GLN A 64 4.29 -7.09 -5.97
N THR A 65 4.32 -5.77 -6.14
CA THR A 65 3.99 -4.83 -5.06
C THR A 65 2.52 -4.93 -4.62
N ARG A 66 1.65 -5.51 -5.44
CA ARG A 66 0.25 -5.72 -5.06
C ARG A 66 0.09 -6.63 -3.84
N PHE A 67 1.10 -7.45 -3.53
CA PHE A 67 1.08 -8.34 -2.38
C PHE A 67 1.64 -7.73 -1.10
N ILE A 68 2.06 -6.45 -1.12
CA ILE A 68 2.50 -5.77 0.08
C ILE A 68 1.31 -5.62 1.02
N ASN A 69 1.45 -6.11 2.25
CA ASN A 69 0.38 -6.08 3.24
C ASN A 69 0.27 -4.72 3.93
N HIS A 70 -0.89 -4.49 4.53
CA HIS A 70 -1.12 -3.32 5.37
C HIS A 70 -0.45 -3.46 6.73
N SER A 71 0.05 -2.34 7.25
CA SER A 71 0.39 -2.21 8.67
C SER A 71 0.01 -0.82 9.17
N CYS A 72 -0.41 -0.74 10.44
CA CYS A 72 -0.63 0.53 11.13
C CYS A 72 0.69 1.18 11.56
N ASP A 73 1.79 0.42 11.50
CA ASP A 73 3.16 0.89 11.73
C ASP A 73 4.04 0.43 10.56
N PRO A 74 3.87 1.04 9.38
CA PRO A 74 4.51 0.55 8.17
C PRO A 74 5.97 0.93 8.07
N ASN A 75 6.72 0.15 7.28
CA ASN A 75 8.12 0.47 6.95
C ASN A 75 8.28 1.11 5.56
N ALA A 76 7.19 1.25 4.83
CA ALA A 76 7.19 1.86 3.50
C ALA A 76 5.93 2.70 3.31
N TRP A 77 5.93 3.50 2.26
CA TRP A 77 4.74 4.22 1.83
C TRP A 77 4.70 4.23 0.30
N VAL A 78 3.53 4.48 -0.24
CA VAL A 78 3.33 4.53 -1.69
C VAL A 78 3.01 5.97 -2.06
N ASP A 79 3.88 6.57 -2.87
CA ASP A 79 3.65 7.87 -3.47
C ASP A 79 3.03 7.64 -4.85
N ALA A 80 2.03 8.43 -5.20
CA ALA A 80 1.30 8.25 -6.45
C ALA A 80 0.79 9.58 -6.96
N GLY A 81 0.59 9.68 -8.26
CA GLY A 81 0.11 10.92 -8.86
C GLY A 81 -0.16 10.78 -10.33
N ILE A 82 -0.35 11.93 -10.97
CA ILE A 82 -0.61 12.06 -12.40
C ILE A 82 0.41 13.04 -12.97
N THR A 83 1.01 12.68 -14.11
CA THR A 83 1.90 13.57 -14.84
C THR A 83 1.11 14.63 -15.60
N ASP A 84 1.80 15.66 -16.10
CA ASP A 84 1.16 16.74 -16.88
C ASP A 84 0.46 16.23 -18.13
N ASP A 85 0.93 15.11 -18.71
CA ASP A 85 0.30 14.49 -19.86
C ASP A 85 -0.78 13.44 -19.50
N GLY A 86 -1.17 13.39 -18.23
CA GLY A 86 -2.29 12.57 -17.77
C GLY A 86 -1.95 11.11 -17.44
N GLN A 87 -0.67 10.76 -17.35
CA GLN A 87 -0.27 9.41 -16.99
C GLN A 87 -0.21 9.24 -15.47
N THR A 88 -0.80 8.16 -14.98
CA THR A 88 -0.72 7.79 -13.56
C THR A 88 0.59 7.08 -13.28
N TRP A 89 1.10 7.28 -12.07
CA TRP A 89 2.32 6.64 -11.59
C TRP A 89 2.21 6.32 -10.11
N ALA A 90 2.99 5.35 -9.66
CA ALA A 90 3.14 5.05 -8.24
C ALA A 90 4.55 4.54 -7.97
N THR A 91 5.04 4.81 -6.76
CA THR A 91 6.39 4.47 -6.32
C THR A 91 6.34 4.04 -4.86
N VAL A 92 7.00 2.93 -4.53
CA VAL A 92 7.13 2.47 -3.14
C VAL A 92 8.45 3.01 -2.58
N ILE A 93 8.39 3.66 -1.43
CA ILE A 93 9.53 4.35 -0.80
C ILE A 93 9.68 3.83 0.64
N ALA A 94 10.93 3.61 1.07
CA ALA A 94 11.22 3.18 2.43
C ALA A 94 11.01 4.34 3.41
N LEU A 95 10.20 4.10 4.45
CA LEU A 95 10.00 5.08 5.54
C LEU A 95 11.14 5.03 6.56
N ARG A 96 11.82 3.89 6.66
CA ARG A 96 12.97 3.67 7.53
C ARG A 96 13.86 2.63 6.90
N ALA A 97 15.00 2.33 7.51
CA ALA A 97 15.86 1.26 7.03
C ALA A 97 15.12 -0.07 7.08
N ILE A 98 15.23 -0.85 6.00
CA ILE A 98 14.59 -2.17 5.87
C ILE A 98 15.70 -3.19 5.69
N ALA A 99 15.69 -4.23 6.51
CA ALA A 99 16.67 -5.30 6.46
C ALA A 99 16.28 -6.39 5.47
N VAL A 100 17.27 -7.15 5.00
CA VAL A 100 17.04 -8.35 4.20
C VAL A 100 16.12 -9.31 4.97
N GLY A 101 15.08 -9.81 4.33
CA GLY A 101 14.11 -10.72 4.93
C GLY A 101 12.96 -10.03 5.66
N GLU A 102 13.04 -8.73 5.87
CA GLU A 102 11.96 -7.98 6.50
C GLU A 102 10.78 -7.86 5.55
N GLU A 103 9.56 -8.08 6.04
CA GLU A 103 8.36 -7.91 5.23
C GLU A 103 8.04 -6.44 5.06
N LEU A 104 7.77 -6.04 3.80
CA LEU A 104 7.32 -4.68 3.50
C LEU A 104 5.86 -4.52 3.87
N SER A 105 5.52 -3.32 4.31
CA SER A 105 4.14 -2.95 4.61
C SER A 105 3.93 -1.47 4.33
N TYR A 106 2.70 -1.10 4.00
CA TYR A 106 2.30 0.30 3.94
C TYR A 106 0.89 0.46 4.50
N ASP A 107 0.54 1.68 4.85
CA ASP A 107 -0.79 1.97 5.38
C ASP A 107 -1.77 2.09 4.21
N TYR A 108 -2.72 1.17 4.12
CA TYR A 108 -3.73 1.18 3.06
C TYR A 108 -4.68 2.38 3.19
N ALA A 109 -4.87 2.89 4.41
CA ALA A 109 -5.67 4.09 4.67
C ALA A 109 -7.05 4.04 4.02
N PHE A 110 -7.76 2.93 4.16
CA PHE A 110 -9.09 2.78 3.58
C PHE A 110 -10.06 3.86 4.09
N PRO A 111 -10.96 4.37 3.24
CA PRO A 111 -12.04 5.22 3.73
C PRO A 111 -12.96 4.43 4.67
N ALA A 112 -13.69 5.13 5.54
CA ALA A 112 -14.49 4.50 6.59
C ALA A 112 -15.48 3.46 6.05
N ASN A 113 -16.07 3.68 4.88
CA ASN A 113 -17.02 2.76 4.27
C ASN A 113 -16.38 1.46 3.73
N LEU A 114 -15.07 1.42 3.60
CA LEU A 114 -14.32 0.23 3.13
C LEU A 114 -13.42 -0.35 4.22
N ALA A 115 -13.48 0.17 5.45
CA ALA A 115 -12.63 -0.29 6.54
C ALA A 115 -12.84 -1.78 6.82
N GLU A 116 -11.73 -2.48 7.09
CA GLU A 116 -11.71 -3.91 7.41
C GLU A 116 -11.00 -4.14 8.73
N PRO A 117 -11.27 -5.25 9.41
CA PRO A 117 -10.48 -5.62 10.58
C PRO A 117 -8.99 -5.72 10.24
N CYS A 118 -8.15 -5.15 11.10
CA CYS A 118 -6.70 -5.16 10.92
C CYS A 118 -6.06 -6.20 11.84
N ARG A 119 -5.11 -6.95 11.29
CA ARG A 119 -4.33 -7.98 12.01
C ARG A 119 -2.85 -7.78 11.81
N CYS A 120 -2.41 -6.52 11.67
CA CYS A 120 -1.00 -6.24 11.37
C CYS A 120 -0.05 -6.62 12.52
N GLY A 121 -0.57 -6.76 13.75
CA GLY A 121 0.22 -7.16 14.90
C GLY A 121 1.12 -6.08 15.48
N SER A 122 1.05 -4.84 14.98
CA SER A 122 1.85 -3.75 15.50
C SER A 122 1.32 -3.28 16.86
N ALA A 123 2.21 -2.69 17.68
CA ALA A 123 1.85 -2.19 18.99
C ALA A 123 0.82 -1.05 18.93
N ASN A 124 0.82 -0.28 17.83
CA ASN A 124 -0.10 0.83 17.62
C ASN A 124 -1.20 0.49 16.60
N CYS A 125 -1.54 -0.81 16.47
CA CYS A 125 -2.61 -1.25 15.58
C CYS A 125 -3.91 -0.54 15.90
N ARG A 126 -4.54 0.05 14.87
CA ARG A 126 -5.81 0.78 15.05
C ARG A 126 -7.01 -0.16 15.15
N GLY A 127 -6.82 -1.46 14.95
CA GLY A 127 -7.90 -2.44 14.93
C GLY A 127 -8.66 -2.51 13.62
N LEU A 128 -8.55 -1.47 12.79
CA LEU A 128 -9.16 -1.37 11.47
C LEU A 128 -8.13 -0.89 10.46
N ILE A 129 -8.25 -1.37 9.22
CA ILE A 129 -7.56 -0.79 8.08
C ILE A 129 -8.39 0.42 7.66
N ILE A 130 -8.00 1.59 8.13
CA ILE A 130 -8.77 2.82 7.95
C ILE A 130 -7.82 4.02 7.98
N ASP A 131 -8.13 5.05 7.20
CA ASP A 131 -7.41 6.31 7.25
C ASP A 131 -7.48 6.91 8.65
N GLU A 132 -6.35 7.40 9.17
CA GLU A 132 -6.30 7.98 10.52
C GLU A 132 -7.27 9.14 10.71
N GLY A 133 -7.38 10.00 9.70
CA GLY A 133 -8.33 11.10 9.75
C GLY A 133 -9.77 10.64 9.82
N ALA A 134 -10.13 9.60 9.06
CA ALA A 134 -11.47 9.01 9.09
C ALA A 134 -11.75 8.33 10.44
N LEU A 135 -10.76 7.66 11.02
CA LEU A 135 -10.89 7.04 12.34
C LEU A 135 -11.14 8.08 13.42
N ALA A 136 -10.36 9.16 13.42
CA ALA A 136 -10.51 10.25 14.38
C ALA A 136 -11.90 10.91 14.27
N ALA A 137 -12.37 11.17 13.04
CA ALA A 137 -13.70 11.74 12.81
C ALA A 137 -14.81 10.81 13.27
N GLY A 138 -14.69 9.50 12.98
CA GLY A 138 -15.65 8.49 13.42
C GLY A 138 -15.67 8.32 14.95
N GLY A 139 -14.50 8.32 15.56
CA GLY A 139 -14.36 8.22 17.01
C GLY A 139 -14.95 9.39 17.74
N SER A 140 -14.85 10.59 17.20
CA SER A 140 -15.42 11.80 17.79
C SER A 140 -16.94 11.89 17.61
N GLY A 141 -17.51 11.16 16.68
CA GLY A 141 -18.94 11.15 16.38
C GLY A 141 -19.75 10.08 17.11
N THR A 142 -19.09 9.27 17.88
CA THR A 142 -19.77 8.15 18.60
C THR A 142 -19.93 8.41 20.08
#